data_4641fd2e908d17b024f077f7f4f03179
#
_entry.id   4641fd2e908d17b024f077f7f4f03179
#
_cell.length_a   1.000
_cell.length_b   1.000
_cell.length_c   1.000
_cell.angle_alpha   90.00
_cell.angle_beta   90.00
_cell.angle_gamma   90.00
#
_symmetry.space_group_name_H-M   'P 1'
#
loop_
_entity.id
_entity.type
_entity.pdbx_description
1 polymer ?
#
loop_
_entity_poly.entity_id
_entity_poly.type
_entity_poly.pdbx_seq_one_letter_code
_entity_poly.pdbx_strand_id
1 'polypeptide(L)'
;NIFRSMANEELLPKVGAYKFQVEPFHCDFSNRLFPGHLGNGMLNAADYHSSDRGYGVAELNKNRKTWVLSRFAIEILDMPKAYDKVEVQTWVESAKKFFTSRNYAVISRDGAKAYAYGRSIWVMINIDTRQPTDIYSVHDGLIEKYVETEKDCPIAPPERVVIGQDLELAREINIYYNDIDINGHLNSVKYIDHVLDLFDIDYYRTHQLRRIDIAYVAEAHAGDVVRLYKAQVAEDEYVVKMT
;
A
#
# COMPACT_ATOMS: atom_id res chain seq x y z
N ASN A 1 35.59 -9.14 -34.54
CA ASN A 1 35.73 -9.33 -33.09
C ASN A 1 35.14 -8.10 -32.36
N ILE A 2 33.85 -8.16 -32.09
CA ILE A 2 33.21 -7.19 -31.24
C ILE A 2 32.87 -7.95 -29.95
N PHE A 3 33.82 -7.98 -29.03
CA PHE A 3 33.52 -8.25 -27.63
C PHE A 3 32.84 -7.00 -27.09
N ARG A 4 31.51 -6.98 -27.10
CA ARG A 4 30.75 -6.06 -26.22
C ARG A 4 31.08 -6.49 -24.80
N SER A 5 31.88 -5.70 -24.09
CA SER A 5 31.97 -5.75 -22.64
C SER A 5 30.54 -5.76 -22.09
N MET A 6 30.13 -6.84 -21.46
CA MET A 6 28.98 -6.82 -20.58
C MET A 6 29.41 -5.91 -19.42
N ALA A 7 29.06 -4.64 -19.52
CA ALA A 7 29.14 -3.74 -18.39
C ALA A 7 28.32 -4.41 -17.28
N ASN A 8 28.94 -4.62 -16.12
CA ASN A 8 28.19 -4.91 -14.90
C ASN A 8 27.20 -3.76 -14.75
N GLU A 9 25.94 -4.00 -15.08
CA GLU A 9 24.90 -3.05 -14.74
C GLU A 9 24.89 -2.96 -13.21
N GLU A 10 25.33 -1.82 -12.73
CA GLU A 10 25.37 -1.53 -11.29
C GLU A 10 23.95 -1.57 -10.77
N LEU A 11 23.67 -2.42 -9.78
CA LEU A 11 22.35 -2.52 -9.18
C LEU A 11 22.03 -1.20 -8.46
N LEU A 12 20.77 -0.76 -8.58
CA LEU A 12 20.27 0.36 -7.79
C LEU A 12 20.26 0.00 -6.28
N PRO A 13 20.22 0.98 -5.38
CA PRO A 13 20.08 0.71 -3.96
C PRO A 13 18.87 -0.15 -3.64
N LYS A 14 19.00 -1.05 -2.67
CA LYS A 14 17.90 -1.88 -2.18
C LYS A 14 16.77 -1.04 -1.58
N VAL A 15 17.13 0.01 -0.84
CA VAL A 15 16.17 0.98 -0.32
C VAL A 15 16.00 2.11 -1.32
N GLY A 16 14.78 2.31 -1.80
CA GLY A 16 14.40 3.46 -2.60
C GLY A 16 13.90 4.58 -1.71
N ALA A 17 14.17 5.83 -2.10
CA ALA A 17 13.73 7.02 -1.39
C ALA A 17 13.09 8.00 -2.38
N TYR A 18 11.87 8.41 -2.09
CA TYR A 18 11.05 9.26 -2.95
C TYR A 18 10.57 10.47 -2.17
N LYS A 19 10.86 11.66 -2.69
CA LYS A 19 10.59 12.93 -2.01
C LYS A 19 9.27 13.51 -2.49
N PHE A 20 8.47 14.02 -1.57
CA PHE A 20 7.32 14.83 -1.89
C PHE A 20 7.09 15.92 -0.86
N GLN A 21 6.24 16.87 -1.21
CA GLN A 21 5.76 17.91 -0.30
C GLN A 21 4.29 17.65 -0.04
N VAL A 22 3.87 17.72 1.21
CA VAL A 22 2.46 17.56 1.57
C VAL A 22 1.65 18.74 1.03
N GLU A 23 0.69 18.44 0.18
CA GLU A 23 -0.15 19.43 -0.46
C GLU A 23 -1.34 19.81 0.44
N PRO A 24 -1.68 21.12 0.55
CA PRO A 24 -2.71 21.56 1.49
C PRO A 24 -4.09 20.95 1.24
N PHE A 25 -4.46 20.71 -0.03
CA PHE A 25 -5.75 20.08 -0.38
C PHE A 25 -5.77 18.56 -0.16
N HIS A 26 -4.66 17.97 0.23
CA HIS A 26 -4.59 16.58 0.69
C HIS A 26 -4.66 16.46 2.22
N CYS A 27 -4.91 17.56 2.91
CA CYS A 27 -5.04 17.63 4.36
C CYS A 27 -6.48 17.79 4.79
N ASP A 28 -6.78 17.25 5.97
CA ASP A 28 -8.11 17.34 6.58
C ASP A 28 -8.33 18.68 7.30
N PHE A 29 -9.49 18.81 7.96
CA PHE A 29 -9.87 20.01 8.71
C PHE A 29 -8.90 20.38 9.84
N SER A 30 -8.10 19.43 10.34
CA SER A 30 -7.10 19.62 11.38
C SER A 30 -5.70 19.93 10.83
N ASN A 31 -5.58 20.16 9.53
CA ASN A 31 -4.32 20.36 8.83
C ASN A 31 -3.37 19.16 8.90
N ARG A 32 -3.93 17.95 8.90
CA ARG A 32 -3.16 16.70 8.80
C ARG A 32 -3.44 16.02 7.50
N LEU A 33 -2.42 15.42 6.90
CA LEU A 33 -2.56 14.62 5.69
C LEU A 33 -3.64 13.55 5.90
N PHE A 34 -4.55 13.38 4.93
CA PHE A 34 -5.50 12.28 4.96
C PHE A 34 -4.78 10.93 4.92
N PRO A 35 -5.19 9.95 5.72
CA PRO A 35 -4.58 8.62 5.70
C PRO A 35 -4.57 7.95 4.32
N GLY A 36 -5.60 8.19 3.50
CA GLY A 36 -5.64 7.72 2.12
C GLY A 36 -4.49 8.27 1.27
N HIS A 37 -4.16 9.54 1.40
CA HIS A 37 -3.02 10.14 0.70
C HIS A 37 -1.67 9.65 1.23
N LEU A 38 -1.57 9.34 2.51
CA LEU A 38 -0.40 8.66 3.07
C LEU A 38 -0.20 7.28 2.41
N GLY A 39 -1.26 6.51 2.30
CA GLY A 39 -1.27 5.22 1.60
C GLY A 39 -0.90 5.36 0.12
N ASN A 40 -1.40 6.38 -0.57
CA ASN A 40 -1.00 6.70 -1.95
C ASN A 40 0.50 6.93 -2.07
N GLY A 41 1.08 7.71 -1.18
CA GLY A 41 2.52 7.96 -1.17
C GLY A 41 3.34 6.68 -1.04
N MET A 42 2.92 5.78 -0.16
CA MET A 42 3.57 4.47 0.02
C MET A 42 3.44 3.60 -1.23
N LEU A 43 2.24 3.43 -1.77
CA LEU A 43 2.00 2.56 -2.93
C LEU A 43 2.64 3.12 -4.20
N ASN A 44 2.65 4.43 -4.39
CA ASN A 44 3.39 5.06 -5.49
C ASN A 44 4.89 4.81 -5.38
N ALA A 45 5.46 4.94 -4.18
CA ALA A 45 6.87 4.63 -3.95
C ALA A 45 7.20 3.17 -4.29
N ALA A 46 6.31 2.23 -3.93
CA ALA A 46 6.46 0.83 -4.29
C ALA A 46 6.47 0.61 -5.81
N ASP A 47 5.57 1.28 -6.53
CA ASP A 47 5.51 1.20 -7.99
C ASP A 47 6.76 1.77 -8.65
N TYR A 48 7.19 2.96 -8.26
CA TYR A 48 8.43 3.57 -8.76
C TYR A 48 9.65 2.69 -8.48
N HIS A 49 9.75 2.19 -7.26
CA HIS A 49 10.86 1.34 -6.84
C HIS A 49 10.97 0.07 -7.69
N SER A 50 9.89 -0.64 -7.88
CA SER A 50 9.85 -1.87 -8.67
C SER A 50 10.04 -1.59 -10.15
N SER A 51 9.46 -0.52 -10.69
CA SER A 51 9.61 -0.11 -12.09
C SER A 51 11.05 0.26 -12.41
N ASP A 52 11.71 1.03 -11.56
CA ASP A 52 13.12 1.42 -11.76
C ASP A 52 14.07 0.21 -11.72
N ARG A 53 13.67 -0.87 -11.07
CA ARG A 53 14.51 -2.06 -10.84
C ARG A 53 14.17 -3.25 -11.74
N GLY A 54 13.26 -3.08 -12.70
CA GLY A 54 12.99 -4.07 -13.75
C GLY A 54 11.96 -5.14 -13.41
N TYR A 55 11.18 -4.98 -12.35
CA TYR A 55 10.09 -5.90 -12.00
C TYR A 55 8.77 -5.21 -11.64
N GLY A 56 8.58 -4.01 -12.18
CA GLY A 56 7.31 -3.28 -12.06
C GLY A 56 6.21 -3.81 -12.99
N VAL A 57 5.01 -3.25 -12.84
CA VAL A 57 3.80 -3.71 -13.56
C VAL A 57 3.98 -3.67 -15.07
N ALA A 58 4.58 -2.62 -15.62
CA ALA A 58 4.78 -2.49 -17.06
C ALA A 58 5.66 -3.62 -17.62
N GLU A 59 6.71 -4.00 -16.91
CA GLU A 59 7.57 -5.12 -17.30
C GLU A 59 6.85 -6.47 -17.17
N LEU A 60 6.14 -6.68 -16.07
CA LEU A 60 5.37 -7.92 -15.85
C LEU A 60 4.27 -8.10 -16.90
N ASN A 61 3.59 -7.03 -17.30
CA ASN A 61 2.49 -7.09 -18.26
C ASN A 61 2.93 -7.60 -19.63
N LYS A 62 4.20 -7.46 -19.99
CA LYS A 62 4.75 -8.04 -21.25
C LYS A 62 4.58 -9.55 -21.31
N ASN A 63 4.55 -10.21 -20.16
CA ASN A 63 4.37 -11.66 -20.01
C ASN A 63 3.03 -12.01 -19.34
N ARG A 64 2.03 -11.16 -19.45
CA ARG A 64 0.69 -11.38 -18.89
C ARG A 64 0.70 -11.61 -17.37
N LYS A 65 1.59 -10.94 -16.66
CA LYS A 65 1.70 -10.99 -15.20
C LYS A 65 1.47 -9.60 -14.61
N THR A 66 1.05 -9.55 -13.35
CA THR A 66 0.89 -8.30 -12.61
C THR A 66 1.05 -8.54 -11.11
N TRP A 67 1.29 -7.45 -10.37
CA TRP A 67 1.24 -7.44 -8.92
C TRP A 67 -0.17 -7.17 -8.43
N VAL A 68 -0.58 -7.90 -7.40
CA VAL A 68 -1.82 -7.65 -6.66
C VAL A 68 -1.49 -7.45 -5.20
N LEU A 69 -1.99 -6.36 -4.64
CA LEU A 69 -1.87 -6.07 -3.21
C LEU A 69 -2.81 -7.02 -2.44
N SER A 70 -2.23 -7.83 -1.56
CA SER A 70 -2.97 -8.80 -0.75
C SER A 70 -3.26 -8.29 0.66
N ARG A 71 -2.26 -7.70 1.29
CA ARG A 71 -2.38 -7.12 2.63
C ARG A 71 -1.61 -5.82 2.73
N PHE A 72 -2.13 -4.90 3.53
CA PHE A 72 -1.49 -3.62 3.79
C PHE A 72 -1.75 -3.19 5.23
N ALA A 73 -0.68 -2.90 5.95
CA ALA A 73 -0.73 -2.31 7.28
C ALA A 73 -0.05 -0.94 7.27
N ILE A 74 -0.69 0.04 7.87
CA ILE A 74 -0.14 1.38 8.09
C ILE A 74 -0.25 1.69 9.57
N GLU A 75 0.86 2.10 10.19
CA GLU A 75 0.87 2.59 11.56
C GLU A 75 1.43 4.00 11.60
N ILE A 76 0.69 4.90 12.23
CA ILE A 76 0.93 6.34 12.22
C ILE A 76 1.41 6.78 13.60
N LEU A 77 2.58 7.38 13.66
CA LEU A 77 3.14 7.99 14.87
C LEU A 77 2.68 9.44 15.01
N ASP A 78 2.78 10.19 13.92
CA ASP A 78 2.32 11.56 13.81
C ASP A 78 2.05 11.87 12.33
N MET A 79 0.93 12.49 12.02
CA MET A 79 0.58 12.75 10.63
C MET A 79 1.28 14.02 10.13
N PRO A 80 1.91 13.98 8.94
CA PRO A 80 2.46 15.18 8.33
C PRO A 80 1.37 16.25 8.10
N LYS A 81 1.78 17.50 8.12
CA LYS A 81 0.92 18.66 7.87
C LYS A 81 1.19 19.27 6.51
N ALA A 82 0.28 20.11 6.05
CA ALA A 82 0.46 20.86 4.81
C ALA A 82 1.83 21.55 4.77
N TYR A 83 2.47 21.48 3.61
CA TYR A 83 3.80 22.00 3.29
C TYR A 83 4.98 21.24 3.91
N ASP A 84 4.77 20.27 4.76
CA ASP A 84 5.85 19.44 5.26
C ASP A 84 6.56 18.75 4.09
N LYS A 85 7.87 18.73 4.14
CA LYS A 85 8.71 18.03 3.18
C LYS A 85 9.03 16.65 3.72
N VAL A 86 8.60 15.62 3.00
CA VAL A 86 8.71 14.24 3.44
C VAL A 86 9.46 13.39 2.42
N GLU A 87 9.93 12.26 2.90
CA GLU A 87 10.54 11.21 2.10
C GLU A 87 9.84 9.88 2.41
N VAL A 88 9.44 9.16 1.38
CA VAL A 88 8.98 7.79 1.51
C VAL A 88 10.11 6.86 1.13
N GLN A 89 10.54 6.06 2.06
CA GLN A 89 11.48 4.97 1.82
C GLN A 89 10.71 3.68 1.64
N THR A 90 11.15 2.83 0.73
CA THR A 90 10.57 1.51 0.52
C THR A 90 11.62 0.48 0.16
N TRP A 91 11.41 -0.75 0.59
CA TRP A 91 12.31 -1.88 0.31
C TRP A 91 11.56 -3.20 0.39
N VAL A 92 12.07 -4.19 -0.32
CA VAL A 92 11.57 -5.56 -0.26
C VAL A 92 12.24 -6.26 0.92
N GLU A 93 11.46 -6.72 1.88
CA GLU A 93 11.96 -7.46 3.06
C GLU A 93 12.22 -8.92 2.72
N SER A 94 11.34 -9.53 1.94
CA SER A 94 11.45 -10.93 1.53
C SER A 94 10.75 -11.20 0.21
N ALA A 95 11.25 -12.19 -0.51
CA ALA A 95 10.60 -12.74 -1.69
C ALA A 95 10.43 -14.25 -1.51
N LYS A 96 9.24 -14.75 -1.84
CA LYS A 96 8.87 -16.16 -1.88
C LYS A 96 8.44 -16.51 -3.29
N LYS A 97 8.08 -17.77 -3.51
CA LYS A 97 7.69 -18.22 -4.85
C LYS A 97 6.56 -17.40 -5.48
N PHE A 98 5.53 -17.03 -4.71
CA PHE A 98 4.32 -16.38 -5.21
C PHE A 98 4.07 -15.00 -4.63
N PHE A 99 4.76 -14.59 -3.58
CA PHE A 99 4.52 -13.33 -2.90
C PHE A 99 5.78 -12.68 -2.36
N THR A 100 5.69 -11.36 -2.16
CA THR A 100 6.74 -10.55 -1.53
C THR A 100 6.19 -9.79 -0.33
N SER A 101 7.06 -9.54 0.64
CA SER A 101 6.82 -8.58 1.71
C SER A 101 7.61 -7.31 1.45
N ARG A 102 6.94 -6.18 1.51
CA ARG A 102 7.53 -4.86 1.27
C ARG A 102 7.22 -3.92 2.41
N ASN A 103 8.21 -3.17 2.82
CA ASN A 103 8.14 -2.21 3.92
C ASN A 103 8.22 -0.76 3.42
N TYR A 104 7.71 0.14 4.25
CA TYR A 104 7.68 1.58 3.98
C TYR A 104 8.02 2.35 5.25
N ALA A 105 8.74 3.46 5.08
CA ALA A 105 8.93 4.46 6.12
C ALA A 105 8.63 5.84 5.54
N VAL A 106 7.81 6.61 6.22
CA VAL A 106 7.53 8.01 5.89
C VAL A 106 8.21 8.87 6.93
N ILE A 107 9.24 9.60 6.50
CA ILE A 107 10.09 10.40 7.37
C ILE A 107 10.15 11.84 6.88
N SER A 108 10.55 12.76 7.77
CA SER A 108 10.90 14.10 7.35
C SER A 108 12.12 14.07 6.43
N ARG A 109 12.18 15.00 5.46
CA ARG A 109 13.26 15.03 4.45
C ARG A 109 14.64 15.20 5.06
N ASP A 110 14.75 15.85 6.22
CA ASP A 110 15.99 15.98 6.97
C ASP A 110 16.34 14.72 7.79
N GLY A 111 15.45 13.71 7.82
CA GLY A 111 15.64 12.46 8.54
C GLY A 111 15.40 12.52 10.04
N ALA A 112 15.04 13.68 10.58
CA ALA A 112 14.95 13.88 12.03
C ALA A 112 13.68 13.27 12.66
N LYS A 113 12.61 13.06 11.86
CA LYS A 113 11.32 12.62 12.36
C LYS A 113 10.75 11.49 11.50
N ALA A 114 10.23 10.45 12.17
CA ALA A 114 9.43 9.42 11.54
C ALA A 114 7.94 9.74 11.74
N TYR A 115 7.18 9.79 10.66
CA TYR A 115 5.74 10.03 10.69
C TYR A 115 4.94 8.74 10.75
N ALA A 116 5.28 7.77 9.91
CA ALA A 116 4.54 6.52 9.77
C ALA A 116 5.41 5.42 9.18
N TYR A 117 4.97 4.20 9.39
CA TYR A 117 5.52 3.01 8.76
C TYR A 117 4.41 2.20 8.09
N GLY A 118 4.79 1.44 7.08
CA GLY A 118 3.88 0.53 6.40
C GLY A 118 4.54 -0.81 6.13
N ARG A 119 3.72 -1.84 6.02
CA ARG A 119 4.10 -3.17 5.55
C ARG A 119 3.03 -3.69 4.60
N SER A 120 3.44 -4.33 3.53
CA SER A 120 2.52 -4.87 2.54
C SER A 120 2.95 -6.25 2.07
N ILE A 121 1.98 -7.03 1.62
CA ILE A 121 2.20 -8.32 0.96
C ILE A 121 1.60 -8.23 -0.44
N TRP A 122 2.42 -8.55 -1.43
CA TRP A 122 2.06 -8.54 -2.85
C TRP A 122 2.15 -9.95 -3.41
N VAL A 123 1.19 -10.31 -4.24
CA VAL A 123 1.15 -11.57 -4.96
C VAL A 123 1.31 -11.30 -6.44
N MET A 124 2.19 -12.05 -7.11
CA MET A 124 2.27 -12.00 -8.56
C MET A 124 1.31 -13.01 -9.16
N ILE A 125 0.43 -12.55 -10.05
CA ILE A 125 -0.56 -13.38 -10.71
C ILE A 125 -0.46 -13.29 -12.23
N ASN A 126 -0.98 -14.30 -12.91
CA ASN A 126 -1.31 -14.23 -14.32
C ASN A 126 -2.60 -13.42 -14.51
N ILE A 127 -2.58 -12.46 -15.41
CA ILE A 127 -3.73 -11.55 -15.66
C ILE A 127 -4.95 -12.33 -16.16
N ASP A 128 -4.74 -13.33 -17.01
CA ASP A 128 -5.82 -14.08 -17.66
C ASP A 128 -6.44 -15.14 -16.74
N THR A 129 -5.60 -15.93 -16.07
CA THR A 129 -6.05 -17.02 -15.20
C THR A 129 -6.35 -16.58 -13.79
N ARG A 130 -5.86 -15.42 -13.38
CA ARG A 130 -5.92 -14.88 -12.01
C ARG A 130 -5.25 -15.78 -10.97
N GLN A 131 -4.41 -16.70 -11.40
CA GLN A 131 -3.67 -17.61 -10.52
C GLN A 131 -2.29 -17.07 -10.18
N PRO A 132 -1.75 -17.36 -8.98
CA PRO A 132 -0.39 -17.00 -8.61
C PRO A 132 0.64 -17.56 -9.60
N THR A 133 1.66 -16.79 -9.90
CA THR A 133 2.78 -17.17 -10.76
C THR A 133 4.10 -17.07 -10.03
N ASP A 134 5.10 -17.82 -10.50
CA ASP A 134 6.42 -17.87 -9.90
C ASP A 134 7.16 -16.53 -10.10
N ILE A 135 7.42 -15.84 -9.01
CA ILE A 135 8.14 -14.57 -8.99
C ILE A 135 9.57 -14.73 -9.54
N TYR A 136 10.20 -15.86 -9.28
CA TYR A 136 11.57 -16.12 -9.74
C TYR A 136 11.68 -16.34 -11.25
N SER A 137 10.56 -16.51 -11.95
CA SER A 137 10.54 -16.58 -13.41
C SER A 137 10.80 -15.23 -14.09
N VAL A 138 10.71 -14.11 -13.35
CA VAL A 138 10.98 -12.78 -13.88
C VAL A 138 12.48 -12.49 -13.81
N HIS A 139 13.11 -12.35 -14.98
CA HIS A 139 14.54 -12.04 -15.11
C HIS A 139 15.42 -12.89 -14.17
N ASP A 140 15.21 -14.22 -14.18
CA ASP A 140 15.97 -15.18 -13.38
C ASP A 140 16.04 -14.84 -11.88
N GLY A 141 14.91 -14.41 -11.31
CA GLY A 141 14.82 -14.09 -9.90
C GLY A 141 15.48 -12.76 -9.52
N LEU A 142 15.45 -11.79 -10.41
CA LEU A 142 16.05 -10.46 -10.21
C LEU A 142 15.67 -9.82 -8.87
N ILE A 143 14.44 -10.00 -8.41
CA ILE A 143 13.96 -9.41 -7.17
C ILE A 143 14.77 -9.84 -5.94
N GLU A 144 15.34 -11.04 -5.93
CA GLU A 144 16.20 -11.51 -4.84
C GLU A 144 17.43 -10.63 -4.61
N LYS A 145 17.95 -10.00 -5.67
CA LYS A 145 19.08 -9.08 -5.57
C LYS A 145 18.73 -7.79 -4.84
N TYR A 146 17.45 -7.50 -4.71
CA TYR A 146 16.93 -6.30 -4.05
C TYR A 146 16.35 -6.56 -2.67
N VAL A 147 16.36 -7.80 -2.20
CA VAL A 147 15.90 -8.13 -0.83
C VAL A 147 16.83 -7.49 0.18
N GLU A 148 16.25 -6.67 1.08
CA GLU A 148 16.92 -5.94 2.16
C GLU A 148 16.51 -6.52 3.49
N THR A 149 17.42 -7.19 4.18
CA THR A 149 17.16 -7.89 5.45
C THR A 149 17.65 -7.15 6.68
N GLU A 150 18.50 -6.14 6.50
CA GLU A 150 19.15 -5.46 7.61
C GLU A 150 18.43 -4.19 8.06
N LYS A 151 17.64 -3.58 7.17
CA LYS A 151 16.84 -2.42 7.52
C LYS A 151 15.60 -2.83 8.30
N ASP A 152 15.49 -2.35 9.52
CA ASP A 152 14.35 -2.61 10.37
C ASP A 152 13.12 -1.79 9.97
N CYS A 153 11.94 -2.37 10.17
CA CYS A 153 10.65 -1.70 10.10
C CYS A 153 9.95 -1.90 11.45
N PRO A 154 9.85 -0.86 12.28
CA PRO A 154 9.53 -1.00 13.71
C PRO A 154 8.05 -1.21 14.02
N ILE A 155 7.25 -1.64 13.06
CA ILE A 155 5.84 -2.02 13.27
C ILE A 155 5.65 -3.53 13.07
N ALA A 156 4.60 -4.07 13.66
CA ALA A 156 4.22 -5.47 13.45
C ALA A 156 3.84 -5.72 11.99
N PRO A 157 4.09 -6.93 11.46
CA PRO A 157 3.58 -7.34 10.15
C PRO A 157 2.06 -7.17 10.04
N PRO A 158 1.48 -7.17 8.80
CA PRO A 158 0.04 -7.12 8.63
C PRO A 158 -0.64 -8.22 9.44
N GLU A 159 -1.59 -7.83 10.28
CA GLU A 159 -2.35 -8.74 11.11
C GLU A 159 -3.45 -9.41 10.29
N ARG A 160 -3.81 -10.63 10.71
CA ARG A 160 -4.98 -11.30 10.15
C ARG A 160 -6.24 -10.57 10.61
N VAL A 161 -7.07 -10.15 9.65
CA VAL A 161 -8.38 -9.59 9.96
C VAL A 161 -9.35 -10.72 10.26
N VAL A 162 -9.82 -10.77 11.51
CA VAL A 162 -10.80 -11.78 11.95
C VAL A 162 -12.19 -11.13 11.98
N ILE A 163 -13.09 -11.67 11.16
CA ILE A 163 -14.48 -11.21 11.08
C ILE A 163 -15.34 -12.04 12.04
N GLY A 164 -15.91 -11.37 13.04
CA GLY A 164 -16.91 -11.96 13.94
C GLY A 164 -18.32 -11.98 13.33
N GLN A 165 -19.31 -12.37 14.13
CA GLN A 165 -20.72 -12.47 13.70
C GLN A 165 -21.54 -11.22 14.00
N ASP A 166 -21.06 -10.32 14.85
CA ASP A 166 -21.81 -9.15 15.37
C ASP A 166 -21.56 -7.87 14.54
N LEU A 167 -21.48 -8.02 13.22
CA LEU A 167 -21.32 -6.89 12.30
C LEU A 167 -22.68 -6.29 11.97
N GLU A 168 -22.76 -4.96 12.03
CA GLU A 168 -23.93 -4.19 11.61
C GLU A 168 -23.65 -3.44 10.32
N LEU A 169 -24.65 -3.37 9.43
CA LEU A 169 -24.56 -2.56 8.22
C LEU A 169 -24.42 -1.09 8.61
N ALA A 170 -23.28 -0.51 8.31
CA ALA A 170 -23.00 0.90 8.62
C ALA A 170 -23.26 1.80 7.42
N ARG A 171 -22.97 1.35 6.21
CA ARG A 171 -23.12 2.13 4.99
C ARG A 171 -23.21 1.25 3.75
N GLU A 172 -23.97 1.73 2.77
CA GLU A 172 -23.98 1.21 1.41
C GLU A 172 -23.43 2.32 0.49
N ILE A 173 -22.50 2.00 -0.38
CA ILE A 173 -21.87 2.93 -1.31
C ILE A 173 -21.96 2.41 -2.74
N ASN A 174 -22.08 3.33 -3.68
CA ASN A 174 -21.92 3.05 -5.10
C ASN A 174 -20.50 3.37 -5.54
N ILE A 175 -19.94 2.54 -6.41
CA ILE A 175 -18.60 2.73 -6.96
C ILE A 175 -18.71 3.55 -8.25
N TYR A 176 -18.11 4.73 -8.25
CA TYR A 176 -18.17 5.69 -9.33
C TYR A 176 -16.79 5.97 -9.95
N TYR A 177 -16.76 6.89 -10.90
CA TYR A 177 -15.57 7.28 -11.67
C TYR A 177 -14.33 7.54 -10.80
N ASN A 178 -14.43 8.31 -9.72
CA ASN A 178 -13.29 8.68 -8.88
C ASN A 178 -12.73 7.51 -8.04
N ASP A 179 -13.45 6.42 -7.96
CA ASP A 179 -13.04 5.25 -7.19
C ASP A 179 -12.14 4.30 -7.99
N ILE A 180 -12.17 4.41 -9.32
CA ILE A 180 -11.55 3.44 -10.23
C ILE A 180 -10.15 3.88 -10.62
N ASP A 181 -9.18 3.01 -10.40
CA ASP A 181 -7.78 3.24 -10.72
C ASP A 181 -7.39 2.81 -12.14
N ILE A 182 -6.11 2.94 -12.47
CA ILE A 182 -5.52 2.56 -13.76
C ILE A 182 -5.74 1.09 -14.13
N ASN A 183 -5.96 0.21 -13.14
CA ASN A 183 -6.22 -1.22 -13.36
C ASN A 183 -7.71 -1.52 -13.61
N GLY A 184 -8.57 -0.53 -13.55
CA GLY A 184 -10.00 -0.70 -13.78
C GLY A 184 -10.80 -1.22 -12.58
N HIS A 185 -10.21 -1.21 -11.39
CA HIS A 185 -10.83 -1.68 -10.16
C HIS A 185 -10.88 -0.58 -9.11
N LEU A 186 -11.68 -0.78 -8.06
CA LEU A 186 -11.69 0.11 -6.90
C LEU A 186 -10.26 0.25 -6.37
N ASN A 187 -9.76 1.48 -6.40
CA ASN A 187 -8.41 1.80 -5.97
C ASN A 187 -8.16 1.35 -4.53
N SER A 188 -7.05 0.66 -4.31
CA SER A 188 -6.67 0.10 -3.00
C SER A 188 -6.75 1.13 -1.86
N VAL A 189 -6.43 2.38 -2.14
CA VAL A 189 -6.47 3.46 -1.15
C VAL A 189 -7.90 3.95 -0.90
N LYS A 190 -8.80 3.83 -1.87
CA LYS A 190 -10.21 4.20 -1.70
C LYS A 190 -10.92 3.32 -0.68
N TYR A 191 -10.49 2.08 -0.48
CA TYR A 191 -10.96 1.26 0.64
C TYR A 191 -10.69 1.94 1.99
N ILE A 192 -9.53 2.56 2.15
CA ILE A 192 -9.19 3.32 3.35
C ILE A 192 -10.17 4.49 3.52
N ASP A 193 -10.36 5.30 2.48
CA ASP A 193 -11.23 6.46 2.51
C ASP A 193 -12.67 6.07 2.90
N HIS A 194 -13.21 5.03 2.28
CA HIS A 194 -14.58 4.57 2.56
C HIS A 194 -14.74 4.00 3.97
N VAL A 195 -13.74 3.31 4.49
CA VAL A 195 -13.74 2.81 5.87
C VAL A 195 -13.70 3.98 6.86
N LEU A 196 -12.86 4.97 6.62
CA LEU A 196 -12.73 6.13 7.50
C LEU A 196 -13.98 7.01 7.48
N ASP A 197 -14.75 7.02 6.40
CA ASP A 197 -16.03 7.73 6.28
C ASP A 197 -17.15 7.08 7.12
N LEU A 198 -16.93 5.94 7.74
CA LEU A 198 -17.87 5.33 8.69
C LEU A 198 -17.93 6.05 10.04
N PHE A 199 -17.01 6.95 10.28
CA PHE A 199 -16.93 7.78 11.46
C PHE A 199 -17.18 9.24 11.06
N ASP A 200 -17.94 9.97 11.86
CA ASP A 200 -18.25 11.36 11.57
C ASP A 200 -17.09 12.32 11.89
N ILE A 201 -17.23 13.56 11.46
CA ILE A 201 -16.19 14.56 11.68
C ILE A 201 -15.94 14.86 13.16
N ASP A 202 -16.98 14.74 14.00
CA ASP A 202 -16.84 15.00 15.44
C ASP A 202 -16.00 13.92 16.12
N TYR A 203 -16.06 12.67 15.63
CA TYR A 203 -15.16 11.60 16.07
C TYR A 203 -13.70 11.97 15.82
N TYR A 204 -13.37 12.52 14.66
CA TYR A 204 -12.02 12.92 14.28
C TYR A 204 -11.53 14.19 15.00
N ARG A 205 -12.38 14.93 15.67
CA ARG A 205 -11.96 16.05 16.54
C ARG A 205 -11.23 15.56 17.79
N THR A 206 -11.51 14.35 18.23
CA THR A 206 -10.98 13.76 19.47
C THR A 206 -10.17 12.48 19.25
N HIS A 207 -10.19 11.92 18.03
CA HIS A 207 -9.52 10.67 17.69
C HIS A 207 -8.67 10.82 16.44
N GLN A 208 -7.58 10.06 16.37
CA GLN A 208 -6.72 9.96 15.21
C GLN A 208 -6.51 8.49 14.86
N LEU A 209 -6.44 8.18 13.58
CA LEU A 209 -6.06 6.83 13.15
C LEU A 209 -4.64 6.53 13.62
N ARG A 210 -4.47 5.42 14.34
CA ARG A 210 -3.17 4.94 14.78
C ARG A 210 -2.66 3.82 13.90
N ARG A 211 -3.51 2.85 13.60
CA ARG A 211 -3.17 1.71 12.76
C ARG A 211 -4.38 1.22 11.96
N ILE A 212 -4.13 0.84 10.73
CA ILE A 212 -5.10 0.15 9.89
C ILE A 212 -4.44 -1.07 9.26
N ASP A 213 -5.10 -2.22 9.34
CA ASP A 213 -4.74 -3.45 8.67
C ASP A 213 -5.82 -3.80 7.65
N ILE A 214 -5.44 -4.01 6.40
CA ILE A 214 -6.36 -4.34 5.32
C ILE A 214 -5.97 -5.67 4.68
N ALA A 215 -6.96 -6.56 4.54
CA ALA A 215 -6.85 -7.75 3.69
C ALA A 215 -7.76 -7.54 2.47
N TYR A 216 -7.15 -7.56 1.28
CA TYR A 216 -7.86 -7.45 0.01
C TYR A 216 -8.22 -8.85 -0.47
N VAL A 217 -9.51 -9.17 -0.48
CA VAL A 217 -9.99 -10.53 -0.79
C VAL A 217 -10.64 -10.59 -2.17
N ALA A 218 -11.32 -9.51 -2.57
CA ALA A 218 -12.00 -9.40 -3.86
C ALA A 218 -11.86 -7.99 -4.41
N GLU A 219 -12.02 -7.86 -5.72
CA GLU A 219 -12.00 -6.58 -6.43
C GLU A 219 -13.42 -6.05 -6.62
N ALA A 220 -13.59 -4.73 -6.51
CA ALA A 220 -14.83 -4.05 -6.85
C ALA A 220 -14.64 -3.24 -8.14
N HIS A 221 -15.73 -3.06 -8.89
CA HIS A 221 -15.76 -2.45 -10.20
C HIS A 221 -16.73 -1.28 -10.26
N ALA A 222 -16.59 -0.45 -11.30
CA ALA A 222 -17.54 0.63 -11.55
C ALA A 222 -18.96 0.09 -11.68
N GLY A 223 -19.90 0.76 -11.00
CA GLY A 223 -21.31 0.37 -10.98
C GLY A 223 -21.66 -0.62 -9.88
N ASP A 224 -20.68 -1.19 -9.18
CA ASP A 224 -20.93 -2.06 -8.04
C ASP A 224 -21.53 -1.27 -6.87
N VAL A 225 -22.35 -1.97 -6.11
CA VAL A 225 -22.83 -1.52 -4.80
C VAL A 225 -22.07 -2.28 -3.72
N VAL A 226 -21.36 -1.55 -2.89
CA VAL A 226 -20.54 -2.13 -1.82
C VAL A 226 -21.19 -1.81 -0.48
N ARG A 227 -21.32 -2.83 0.36
CA ARG A 227 -21.87 -2.71 1.71
C ARG A 227 -20.74 -2.79 2.73
N LEU A 228 -20.70 -1.83 3.64
CA LEU A 228 -19.74 -1.78 4.73
C LEU A 228 -20.42 -2.14 6.04
N TYR A 229 -19.94 -3.19 6.66
CA TYR A 229 -20.38 -3.67 7.97
C TYR A 229 -19.32 -3.36 9.01
N LYS A 230 -19.72 -2.90 10.17
CA LYS A 230 -18.81 -2.46 11.24
C LYS A 230 -19.17 -3.12 12.56
N ALA A 231 -18.14 -3.47 13.33
CA ALA A 231 -18.26 -3.85 14.72
C ALA A 231 -17.13 -3.23 15.54
N GLN A 232 -17.45 -2.78 16.74
CA GLN A 232 -16.45 -2.40 17.73
C GLN A 232 -15.99 -3.66 18.47
N VAL A 233 -14.69 -3.94 18.49
CA VAL A 233 -14.13 -5.15 19.10
C VAL A 233 -13.38 -4.87 20.39
N ALA A 234 -12.95 -3.62 20.60
CA ALA A 234 -12.33 -3.12 21.83
C ALA A 234 -12.53 -1.60 21.88
N GLU A 235 -12.07 -0.98 22.98
CA GLU A 235 -12.04 0.48 23.05
C GLU A 235 -11.19 1.03 21.90
N ASP A 236 -11.77 1.94 21.10
CA ASP A 236 -11.15 2.57 19.93
C ASP A 236 -10.60 1.57 18.87
N GLU A 237 -11.15 0.36 18.82
CA GLU A 237 -10.78 -0.65 17.85
C GLU A 237 -12.02 -1.23 17.15
N TYR A 238 -11.98 -1.26 15.82
CA TYR A 238 -13.10 -1.65 14.98
C TYR A 238 -12.66 -2.65 13.92
N VAL A 239 -13.59 -3.50 13.52
CA VAL A 239 -13.48 -4.38 12.35
C VAL A 239 -14.53 -3.95 11.33
N VAL A 240 -14.12 -3.87 10.07
CA VAL A 240 -14.99 -3.51 8.95
C VAL A 240 -14.90 -4.60 7.88
N LYS A 241 -16.05 -5.05 7.41
CA LYS A 241 -16.17 -5.95 6.27
C LYS A 241 -16.83 -5.21 5.12
N MET A 242 -16.24 -5.31 3.94
CA MET A 242 -16.81 -4.80 2.69
C MET A 242 -17.25 -5.98 1.80
N THR A 243 -18.49 -5.94 1.32
CA THR A 243 -19.06 -6.99 0.45
C THR A 243 -19.68 -6.40 -0.82
#